data_6345605a69b57b6075d6c700497d900d
#
_entry.id   6345605a69b57b6075d6c700497d900d
#
_cell.length_a   1.000
_cell.length_b   1.000
_cell.length_c   1.000
_cell.angle_alpha   90.00
_cell.angle_beta   90.00
_cell.angle_gamma   90.00
#
_symmetry.space_group_name_H-M   'P 1'
#
loop_
_entity.id
_entity.type
_entity.pdbx_description
1 polymer ?
#
loop_
_entity_poly.entity_id
_entity_poly.type
_entity_poly.pdbx_seq_one_letter_code
_entity_poly.pdbx_strand_id
1 'polypeptide(L)'
;RMFNSLYKQDLTSKLRQVCFQLNSHINHSSRLEIIHFLFGVSAADNEIHPKEVEQIKRIATYMNINPYDFESIQSMFLTGGGSNSEKWYTMLGITKKATDNEVKKAYRKMAVKYHPDKLRAVSKDIKKLSEEKFLKVKEAYEQIMKGRS
;
A
#
# COMPACT_ATOMS: atom_id res chain seq x y z
N ARG A 1 -5.58 -1.89 34.85
CA ARG A 1 -4.52 -2.43 33.98
C ARG A 1 -4.91 -3.77 33.34
N MET A 2 -5.53 -4.66 34.09
CA MET A 2 -5.98 -5.97 33.58
C MET A 2 -7.11 -5.82 32.56
N PHE A 3 -8.03 -4.89 32.79
CA PHE A 3 -9.16 -4.58 31.89
C PHE A 3 -8.70 -4.11 30.51
N ASN A 4 -7.69 -3.23 30.46
CA ASN A 4 -7.15 -2.71 29.21
C ASN A 4 -6.43 -3.78 28.38
N SER A 5 -5.76 -4.72 29.03
CA SER A 5 -5.07 -5.79 28.30
C SER A 5 -6.04 -6.81 27.72
N LEU A 6 -7.09 -7.16 28.47
CA LEU A 6 -8.15 -8.06 28.00
C LEU A 6 -8.94 -7.42 26.85
N TYR A 7 -9.26 -6.14 26.98
CA TYR A 7 -9.96 -5.39 25.93
C TYR A 7 -9.13 -5.30 24.64
N LYS A 8 -7.83 -5.05 24.77
CA LYS A 8 -6.92 -5.03 23.62
C LYS A 8 -6.80 -6.40 22.96
N GLN A 9 -6.73 -7.47 23.75
CA GLN A 9 -6.68 -8.83 23.21
C GLN A 9 -7.97 -9.18 22.45
N ASP A 10 -9.11 -8.82 23.00
CA ASP A 10 -10.41 -9.06 22.38
C ASP A 10 -10.53 -8.29 21.05
N LEU A 11 -10.13 -7.02 21.04
CA LEU A 11 -10.11 -6.21 19.82
C LEU A 11 -9.17 -6.79 18.75
N THR A 12 -8.00 -7.26 19.17
CA THR A 12 -7.03 -7.86 18.25
C THR A 12 -7.58 -9.14 17.63
N SER A 13 -8.22 -9.97 18.46
CA SER A 13 -8.85 -11.22 18.00
C SER A 13 -9.98 -10.93 17.00
N LYS A 14 -10.84 -9.96 17.31
CA LYS A 14 -11.94 -9.56 16.44
C LYS A 14 -11.42 -9.00 15.11
N LEU A 15 -10.40 -8.15 15.18
CA LEU A 15 -9.76 -7.58 13.99
C LEU A 15 -9.22 -8.69 13.08
N ARG A 16 -8.54 -9.66 13.67
CA ARG A 16 -8.00 -10.82 12.95
C ARG A 16 -9.11 -11.61 12.25
N GLN A 17 -10.22 -11.85 12.95
CA GLN A 17 -11.37 -12.57 12.38
C GLN A 17 -11.99 -11.81 11.21
N VAL A 18 -12.17 -10.50 11.34
CA VAL A 18 -12.71 -9.64 10.28
C VAL A 18 -11.80 -9.69 9.06
N CYS A 19 -10.48 -9.55 9.25
CA CYS A 19 -9.53 -9.62 8.15
C CYS A 19 -9.55 -10.99 7.47
N PHE A 20 -9.67 -12.06 8.24
CA PHE A 20 -9.77 -13.41 7.70
C PHE A 20 -11.02 -13.58 6.83
N GLN A 21 -12.15 -13.07 7.29
CA GLN A 21 -13.41 -13.10 6.51
C GLN A 21 -13.28 -12.28 5.23
N LEU A 22 -12.68 -11.09 5.31
CA LEU A 22 -12.47 -10.25 4.14
C LEU A 22 -11.58 -10.93 3.09
N ASN A 23 -10.56 -11.66 3.54
CA ASN A 23 -9.68 -12.40 2.62
C ASN A 23 -10.43 -13.41 1.75
N SER A 24 -11.54 -13.95 2.26
CA SER A 24 -12.37 -14.92 1.51
C SER A 24 -13.29 -14.26 0.49
N HIS A 25 -13.61 -12.98 0.67
CA HIS A 25 -14.65 -12.31 -0.11
C HIS A 25 -14.14 -11.22 -1.05
N ILE A 26 -12.92 -10.71 -0.83
CA ILE A 26 -12.34 -9.64 -1.66
C ILE A 26 -11.04 -10.12 -2.30
N ASN A 27 -10.78 -9.61 -3.49
CA ASN A 27 -9.56 -9.95 -4.22
C ASN A 27 -8.34 -9.18 -3.67
N HIS A 28 -7.16 -9.57 -4.12
CA HIS A 28 -5.90 -8.99 -3.67
C HIS A 28 -5.84 -7.47 -3.94
N SER A 29 -6.32 -7.02 -5.10
CA SER A 29 -6.31 -5.59 -5.46
C SER A 29 -7.16 -4.77 -4.48
N SER A 30 -8.34 -5.27 -4.11
CA SER A 30 -9.21 -4.60 -3.14
C SER A 30 -8.58 -4.55 -1.75
N ARG A 31 -7.88 -5.60 -1.34
CA ARG A 31 -7.16 -5.61 -0.06
C ARG A 31 -6.06 -4.54 -0.03
N LEU A 32 -5.33 -4.39 -1.13
CA LEU A 32 -4.32 -3.33 -1.26
C LEU A 32 -4.95 -1.94 -1.18
N GLU A 33 -6.12 -1.75 -1.77
CA GLU A 33 -6.84 -0.48 -1.70
C GLU A 33 -7.25 -0.14 -0.26
N ILE A 34 -7.62 -1.12 0.54
CA ILE A 34 -7.92 -0.91 1.96
C ILE A 34 -6.69 -0.37 2.68
N ILE A 35 -5.52 -0.96 2.45
CA ILE A 35 -4.27 -0.49 3.07
C ILE A 35 -3.93 0.92 2.60
N HIS A 36 -4.07 1.19 1.30
CA HIS A 36 -3.87 2.53 0.75
C HIS A 36 -4.82 3.55 1.40
N PHE A 37 -6.08 3.19 1.57
CA PHE A 37 -7.08 4.02 2.23
C PHE A 37 -6.70 4.32 3.68
N LEU A 38 -6.26 3.31 4.43
CA LEU A 38 -5.85 3.48 5.83
C LEU A 38 -4.68 4.46 5.95
N PHE A 39 -3.68 4.36 5.07
CA PHE A 39 -2.60 5.32 5.02
C PHE A 39 -3.09 6.72 4.65
N GLY A 40 -4.02 6.82 3.71
CA GLY A 40 -4.62 8.09 3.30
C GLY A 40 -5.32 8.80 4.45
N VAL A 41 -6.09 8.05 5.25
CA VAL A 41 -6.77 8.58 6.44
C VAL A 41 -5.75 9.03 7.49
N SER A 42 -4.72 8.21 7.73
CA SER A 42 -3.66 8.53 8.69
C SER A 42 -2.84 9.75 8.25
N ALA A 43 -2.68 9.96 6.95
CA ALA A 43 -1.91 11.08 6.40
C ALA A 43 -2.72 12.39 6.33
N ALA A 44 -4.02 12.37 6.61
CA ALA A 44 -4.90 13.53 6.50
C ALA A 44 -4.45 14.70 7.38
N ASP A 45 -3.81 14.42 8.50
CA ASP A 45 -3.28 15.42 9.43
C ASP A 45 -1.82 15.85 9.13
N ASN A 46 -1.30 15.48 7.96
CA ASN A 46 0.07 15.73 7.50
C ASN A 46 1.18 15.02 8.28
N GLU A 47 0.84 14.27 9.30
CA GLU A 47 1.81 13.45 10.05
C GLU A 47 1.23 12.05 10.29
N ILE A 48 1.98 11.03 9.89
CA ILE A 48 1.63 9.65 10.21
C ILE A 48 2.46 9.22 11.40
N HIS A 49 1.79 8.90 12.50
CA HIS A 49 2.46 8.42 13.71
C HIS A 49 3.03 7.01 13.49
N PRO A 50 4.23 6.72 14.04
CA PRO A 50 4.79 5.36 13.95
C PRO A 50 3.86 4.26 14.47
N LYS A 51 3.06 4.55 15.48
CA LYS A 51 2.06 3.61 16.01
C LYS A 51 0.96 3.30 15.01
N GLU A 52 0.56 4.28 14.22
CA GLU A 52 -0.44 4.09 13.16
C GLU A 52 0.13 3.20 12.05
N VAL A 53 1.38 3.43 11.64
CA VAL A 53 2.08 2.59 10.67
C VAL A 53 2.13 1.13 11.16
N GLU A 54 2.46 0.92 12.42
CA GLU A 54 2.52 -0.41 13.03
C GLU A 54 1.15 -1.10 13.00
N GLN A 55 0.08 -0.39 13.30
CA GLN A 55 -1.28 -0.92 13.23
C GLN A 55 -1.68 -1.30 11.80
N ILE A 56 -1.38 -0.43 10.83
CA ILE A 56 -1.66 -0.71 9.42
C ILE A 56 -0.86 -1.92 8.95
N LYS A 57 0.39 -2.04 9.36
CA LYS A 57 1.24 -3.20 9.05
C LYS A 57 0.64 -4.50 9.61
N ARG A 58 0.11 -4.45 10.81
CA ARG A 58 -0.56 -5.60 11.43
C ARG A 58 -1.80 -6.01 10.63
N ILE A 59 -2.62 -5.06 10.24
CA ILE A 59 -3.80 -5.31 9.39
C ILE A 59 -3.37 -5.91 8.05
N ALA A 60 -2.33 -5.37 7.43
CA ALA A 60 -1.79 -5.89 6.18
C ALA A 60 -1.35 -7.36 6.31
N THR A 61 -0.70 -7.70 7.42
CA THR A 61 -0.29 -9.07 7.71
C THR A 61 -1.51 -9.99 7.82
N TYR A 62 -2.55 -9.57 8.52
CA TYR A 62 -3.78 -10.35 8.66
C TYR A 62 -4.52 -10.50 7.33
N MET A 63 -4.36 -9.55 6.42
CA MET A 63 -4.96 -9.60 5.09
C MET A 63 -4.08 -10.31 4.05
N ASN A 64 -3.01 -10.97 4.47
CA ASN A 64 -2.08 -11.69 3.61
C ASN A 64 -1.44 -10.82 2.53
N ILE A 65 -1.15 -9.58 2.88
CA ILE A 65 -0.42 -8.66 1.99
C ILE A 65 1.07 -8.85 2.24
N ASN A 66 1.83 -9.09 1.17
CA ASN A 66 3.26 -9.31 1.30
C ASN A 66 3.99 -8.00 1.68
N PRO A 67 5.19 -8.11 2.33
CA PRO A 67 5.93 -6.94 2.77
C PRO A 67 6.30 -5.97 1.64
N TYR A 68 6.54 -6.45 0.44
CA TYR A 68 6.92 -5.59 -0.70
C TYR A 68 5.75 -4.69 -1.12
N ASP A 69 4.55 -5.24 -1.19
CA ASP A 69 3.35 -4.47 -1.50
C ASP A 69 3.06 -3.45 -0.41
N PHE A 70 3.24 -3.83 0.86
CA PHE A 70 3.07 -2.91 1.99
C PHE A 70 4.06 -1.74 1.91
N GLU A 71 5.35 -2.03 1.69
CA GLU A 71 6.38 -1.01 1.58
C GLU A 71 6.15 -0.08 0.40
N SER A 72 5.67 -0.62 -0.72
CA SER A 72 5.32 0.17 -1.89
C SER A 72 4.24 1.20 -1.55
N ILE A 73 3.16 0.77 -0.91
CA ILE A 73 2.08 1.67 -0.50
C ILE A 73 2.58 2.68 0.54
N GLN A 74 3.32 2.22 1.54
CA GLN A 74 3.88 3.07 2.58
C GLN A 74 4.74 4.19 1.99
N SER A 75 5.57 3.88 1.00
CA SER A 75 6.46 4.85 0.37
C SER A 75 5.73 5.97 -0.36
N MET A 76 4.48 5.74 -0.73
CA MET A 76 3.65 6.76 -1.38
C MET A 76 3.19 7.85 -0.40
N PHE A 77 3.18 7.55 0.89
CA PHE A 77 2.70 8.48 1.93
C PHE A 77 3.81 9.03 2.81
N LEU A 78 4.84 8.25 3.05
CA LEU A 78 5.95 8.68 3.91
C LEU A 78 6.99 9.41 3.07
N THR A 79 7.12 10.70 3.32
CA THR A 79 8.16 11.54 2.72
C THR A 79 9.28 11.73 3.73
N GLY A 80 10.43 11.17 3.44
CA GLY A 80 11.62 11.42 4.25
C GLY A 80 12.27 10.16 4.79
N GLY A 81 13.47 9.90 4.38
CA GLY A 81 14.28 8.78 4.84
C GLY A 81 14.97 8.03 3.73
N GLY A 82 15.20 8.66 2.59
CA GLY A 82 15.94 8.06 1.50
C GLY A 82 16.14 9.07 0.39
N SER A 83 17.09 8.83 -0.49
CA SER A 83 17.20 9.65 -1.70
C SER A 83 15.91 9.50 -2.50
N ASN A 84 15.47 10.56 -3.16
CA ASN A 84 14.29 10.52 -3.99
C ASN A 84 14.32 9.37 -5.01
N SER A 85 15.51 8.99 -5.46
CA SER A 85 15.67 7.89 -6.41
C SER A 85 15.28 6.53 -5.83
N GLU A 86 15.60 6.24 -4.56
CA GLU A 86 15.22 4.98 -3.92
C GLU A 86 13.72 4.84 -3.71
N LYS A 87 13.05 5.96 -3.43
CA LYS A 87 11.60 6.02 -3.27
C LYS A 87 10.87 5.49 -4.50
N TRP A 88 11.31 5.90 -5.69
CA TRP A 88 10.70 5.46 -6.95
C TRP A 88 10.84 3.95 -7.16
N TYR A 89 12.01 3.40 -6.87
CA TYR A 89 12.23 1.95 -6.97
C TYR A 89 11.37 1.17 -5.97
N THR A 90 11.28 1.66 -4.74
CA THR A 90 10.43 1.05 -3.71
C THR A 90 8.95 1.04 -4.13
N MET A 91 8.47 2.12 -4.75
CA MET A 91 7.09 2.19 -5.25
C MET A 91 6.79 1.10 -6.29
N LEU A 92 7.76 0.73 -7.11
CA LEU A 92 7.61 -0.35 -8.08
C LEU A 92 7.92 -1.73 -7.49
N GLY A 93 8.32 -1.80 -6.21
CA GLY A 93 8.66 -3.06 -5.56
C GLY A 93 9.95 -3.69 -6.06
N ILE A 94 10.90 -2.87 -6.52
CA ILE A 94 12.19 -3.30 -7.05
C ILE A 94 13.34 -2.51 -6.40
N THR A 95 14.57 -2.88 -6.71
CA THR A 95 15.77 -2.18 -6.24
C THR A 95 16.46 -1.43 -7.38
N LYS A 96 17.41 -0.58 -7.05
CA LYS A 96 18.23 0.14 -8.05
C LYS A 96 19.02 -0.78 -8.96
N LYS A 97 19.27 -2.02 -8.53
CA LYS A 97 20.01 -3.02 -9.30
C LYS A 97 19.16 -3.66 -10.41
N ALA A 98 17.87 -3.39 -10.44
CA ALA A 98 16.97 -3.93 -11.47
C ALA A 98 17.38 -3.45 -12.87
N THR A 99 17.32 -4.34 -13.84
CA THR A 99 17.57 -3.99 -15.25
C THR A 99 16.40 -3.17 -15.80
N ASP A 100 16.61 -2.52 -16.95
CA ASP A 100 15.54 -1.76 -17.61
C ASP A 100 14.33 -2.65 -17.93
N ASN A 101 14.57 -3.89 -18.34
CA ASN A 101 13.49 -4.86 -18.61
C ASN A 101 12.73 -5.21 -17.32
N GLU A 102 13.45 -5.37 -16.21
CA GLU A 102 12.82 -5.61 -14.90
C GLU A 102 12.00 -4.43 -14.43
N VAL A 103 12.47 -3.19 -14.67
CA VAL A 103 11.72 -1.98 -14.36
C VAL A 103 10.42 -1.93 -15.17
N LYS A 104 10.50 -2.18 -16.48
CA LYS A 104 9.31 -2.21 -17.36
C LYS A 104 8.32 -3.28 -16.94
N LYS A 105 8.83 -4.47 -16.60
CA LYS A 105 8.00 -5.60 -16.14
C LYS A 105 7.31 -5.25 -14.82
N ALA A 106 8.03 -4.66 -13.87
CA ALA A 106 7.47 -4.23 -12.59
C ALA A 106 6.38 -3.18 -12.80
N TYR A 107 6.61 -2.19 -13.65
CA TYR A 107 5.62 -1.18 -13.99
C TYR A 107 4.35 -1.78 -14.58
N ARG A 108 4.49 -2.67 -15.55
CA ARG A 108 3.33 -3.34 -16.19
C ARG A 108 2.53 -4.15 -15.16
N LYS A 109 3.22 -4.87 -14.30
CA LYS A 109 2.58 -5.66 -13.23
C LYS A 109 1.79 -4.76 -12.28
N MET A 110 2.38 -3.64 -11.86
CA MET A 110 1.71 -2.68 -10.99
C MET A 110 0.54 -1.99 -11.70
N ALA A 111 0.71 -1.60 -12.97
CA ALA A 111 -0.34 -0.97 -13.76
C ALA A 111 -1.57 -1.87 -13.90
N VAL A 112 -1.37 -3.16 -14.15
CA VAL A 112 -2.46 -4.14 -14.21
C VAL A 112 -3.11 -4.32 -12.85
N LYS A 113 -2.31 -4.40 -11.79
CA LYS A 113 -2.77 -4.65 -10.42
C LYS A 113 -3.63 -3.51 -9.87
N TYR A 114 -3.28 -2.27 -10.17
CA TYR A 114 -3.93 -1.07 -9.63
C TYR A 114 -4.79 -0.32 -10.62
N HIS A 115 -5.11 -0.92 -11.74
CA HIS A 115 -5.94 -0.27 -12.75
C HIS A 115 -7.34 0.03 -12.21
N PRO A 116 -7.86 1.27 -12.40
CA PRO A 116 -9.17 1.66 -11.86
C PRO A 116 -10.34 0.78 -12.31
N ASP A 117 -10.26 0.19 -13.49
CA ASP A 117 -11.32 -0.67 -14.03
C ASP A 117 -11.57 -1.93 -13.21
N LYS A 118 -10.62 -2.32 -12.36
CA LYS A 118 -10.77 -3.49 -11.48
C LYS A 118 -11.66 -3.20 -10.26
N LEU A 119 -12.05 -1.95 -10.05
CA LEU A 119 -12.81 -1.51 -8.89
C LEU A 119 -14.23 -1.07 -9.28
N ARG A 120 -14.94 -1.91 -10.02
CA ARG A 120 -16.26 -1.56 -10.57
C ARG A 120 -17.36 -1.34 -9.54
N ALA A 121 -17.24 -1.89 -8.34
CA ALA A 121 -18.30 -1.88 -7.32
C ALA A 121 -17.96 -1.05 -6.09
N VAL A 122 -17.06 -0.07 -6.19
CA VAL A 122 -16.57 0.70 -5.04
C VAL A 122 -17.02 2.15 -5.10
N SER A 123 -17.03 2.80 -3.93
CA SER A 123 -17.42 4.21 -3.82
C SER A 123 -16.47 5.11 -4.64
N LYS A 124 -16.96 6.30 -4.98
CA LYS A 124 -16.18 7.30 -5.71
C LYS A 124 -14.87 7.66 -5.02
N ASP A 125 -14.87 7.68 -3.68
CA ASP A 125 -13.69 8.03 -2.89
C ASP A 125 -12.59 6.97 -3.04
N ILE A 126 -12.94 5.69 -3.00
CA ILE A 126 -11.99 4.60 -3.19
C ILE A 126 -11.48 4.58 -4.63
N LYS A 127 -12.34 4.85 -5.60
CA LYS A 127 -11.94 4.94 -7.01
C LYS A 127 -10.93 6.07 -7.23
N LYS A 128 -11.16 7.21 -6.60
CA LYS A 128 -10.23 8.35 -6.65
C LYS A 128 -8.87 7.99 -6.05
N LEU A 129 -8.83 7.31 -4.91
CA LEU A 129 -7.60 6.85 -4.28
C LEU A 129 -6.84 5.87 -5.18
N SER A 130 -7.56 4.99 -5.86
CA SER A 130 -6.97 4.05 -6.80
C SER A 130 -6.32 4.77 -7.99
N GLU A 131 -6.99 5.79 -8.52
CA GLU A 131 -6.46 6.62 -9.58
C GLU A 131 -5.19 7.36 -9.15
N GLU A 132 -5.18 7.91 -7.94
CA GLU A 132 -4.01 8.57 -7.37
C GLU A 132 -2.83 7.61 -7.23
N LYS A 133 -3.07 6.40 -6.78
CA LYS A 133 -2.04 5.38 -6.64
C LYS A 133 -1.49 4.97 -8.01
N PHE A 134 -2.35 4.76 -8.98
CA PHE A 134 -1.95 4.45 -10.35
C PHE A 134 -1.06 5.55 -10.93
N LEU A 135 -1.41 6.82 -10.72
CA LEU A 135 -0.62 7.96 -11.16
C LEU A 135 0.75 8.01 -10.49
N LYS A 136 0.84 7.66 -9.20
CA LYS A 136 2.13 7.60 -8.49
C LYS A 136 3.02 6.48 -9.03
N VAL A 137 2.47 5.33 -9.36
CA VAL A 137 3.20 4.23 -9.98
C VAL A 137 3.74 4.66 -11.36
N LYS A 138 2.91 5.34 -12.14
CA LYS A 138 3.31 5.88 -13.44
C LYS A 138 4.44 6.91 -13.29
N GLU A 139 4.31 7.82 -12.34
CA GLU A 139 5.34 8.82 -12.04
C GLU A 139 6.66 8.15 -11.64
N ALA A 140 6.60 7.14 -10.79
CA ALA A 140 7.79 6.40 -10.36
C ALA A 140 8.51 5.80 -11.56
N TYR A 141 7.79 5.17 -12.48
CA TYR A 141 8.36 4.62 -13.69
C TYR A 141 9.02 5.69 -14.56
N GLU A 142 8.32 6.79 -14.78
CA GLU A 142 8.83 7.91 -15.60
C GLU A 142 10.11 8.51 -14.99
N GLN A 143 10.15 8.71 -13.68
CA GLN A 143 11.32 9.25 -12.98
C GLN A 143 12.50 8.29 -13.04
N ILE A 144 12.28 6.98 -12.88
CA ILE A 144 13.34 5.98 -12.99
C ILE A 144 13.94 5.98 -14.38
N MET A 145 13.10 5.93 -15.42
CA MET A 145 13.57 5.88 -16.80
C MET A 145 14.28 7.17 -17.20
N LYS A 146 13.80 8.32 -16.73
CA LYS A 146 14.46 9.60 -16.94
C LYS A 146 15.85 9.64 -16.32
N GLY A 147 16.02 9.08 -15.13
CA GLY A 147 17.33 9.01 -14.47
C GLY A 147 18.30 8.04 -15.11
N ARG A 148 17.80 7.11 -15.93
CA ARG A 148 18.62 6.10 -16.63
C ARG A 148 19.00 6.47 -18.05
N SER A 149 18.30 7.44 -18.63
CA SER A 149 18.57 7.89 -20.00
C SER A 149 19.75 8.86 -20.08
#